data_4e5e988c1e1773bcd8831d765f92955a
#
_entry.id   4e5e988c1e1773bcd8831d765f92955a
#
_cell.length_a   1.000
_cell.length_b   1.000
_cell.length_c   1.000
_cell.angle_alpha   90.00
_cell.angle_beta   90.00
_cell.angle_gamma   90.00
#
_symmetry.space_group_name_H-M   'P 1'
#
loop_
_entity.id
_entity.type
_entity.pdbx_description
1 polymer ?
#
loop_
_entity_poly.entity_id
_entity_poly.type
_entity_poly.pdbx_seq_one_letter_code
_entity_poly.pdbx_strand_id
1 'polypeptide(L)'
;MRPSDNVRLAMGGLLGSPFRSFLTTLGVIIGVSAVIITVSIGTGAKRQTETQIQRLGSNLITVSSGYRSAYSKITNRILPAIEQCGSVRQVTPQINRSGTASYGSNGLSTTAIGTSANYLEVRNLRMARGVFLSDADIEASTWNCVLGADPATELFEEE
;
A
#
# COMPACT_ATOMS: atom_id res chain seq x y z
N MET A 1 -56.63 14.46 -16.28
CA MET A 1 -56.02 13.23 -16.86
C MET A 1 -55.45 12.41 -15.72
N ARG A 2 -55.90 11.18 -15.57
CA ARG A 2 -55.41 10.32 -14.49
C ARG A 2 -54.07 9.75 -14.90
N PRO A 3 -53.07 9.65 -14.01
CA PRO A 3 -51.72 9.12 -14.33
C PRO A 3 -51.78 7.69 -14.91
N SER A 4 -52.83 6.93 -14.60
CA SER A 4 -53.09 5.60 -15.15
C SER A 4 -53.34 5.58 -16.67
N ASP A 5 -53.93 6.65 -17.23
CA ASP A 5 -54.27 6.73 -18.66
C ASP A 5 -53.00 6.98 -19.49
N ASN A 6 -52.07 7.78 -18.96
CA ASN A 6 -50.77 8.06 -19.60
C ASN A 6 -49.90 6.82 -19.63
N VAL A 7 -49.89 6.01 -18.57
CA VAL A 7 -49.13 4.73 -18.52
C VAL A 7 -49.71 3.73 -19.53
N ARG A 8 -51.02 3.66 -19.66
CA ARG A 8 -51.66 2.75 -20.59
C ARG A 8 -51.42 3.11 -22.05
N LEU A 9 -51.40 4.42 -22.38
CA LEU A 9 -51.04 4.91 -23.71
C LEU A 9 -49.57 4.67 -24.03
N ALA A 10 -48.67 4.86 -23.06
CA ALA A 10 -47.26 4.57 -23.23
C ALA A 10 -46.97 3.07 -23.46
N MET A 11 -47.64 2.21 -22.73
CA MET A 11 -47.55 0.76 -22.94
C MET A 11 -48.11 0.32 -24.30
N GLY A 12 -49.22 0.92 -24.78
CA GLY A 12 -49.75 0.67 -26.10
C GLY A 12 -48.81 1.07 -27.22
N GLY A 13 -48.05 2.17 -27.06
CA GLY A 13 -47.06 2.62 -28.01
C GLY A 13 -45.79 1.70 -28.05
N LEU A 14 -45.41 1.14 -26.92
CA LEU A 14 -44.30 0.17 -26.81
C LEU A 14 -44.64 -1.18 -27.48
N LEU A 15 -45.87 -1.65 -27.34
CA LEU A 15 -46.33 -2.90 -27.92
C LEU A 15 -46.66 -2.79 -29.42
N GLY A 16 -46.89 -1.57 -29.93
CA GLY A 16 -47.19 -1.32 -31.35
C GLY A 16 -46.00 -1.51 -32.30
N SER A 17 -44.77 -1.48 -31.80
CA SER A 17 -43.55 -1.77 -32.55
C SER A 17 -42.45 -2.41 -31.67
N PRO A 18 -42.59 -3.69 -31.34
CA PRO A 18 -41.74 -4.35 -30.33
C PRO A 18 -40.25 -4.35 -30.68
N PHE A 19 -39.93 -4.45 -31.96
CA PHE A 19 -38.54 -4.46 -32.43
C PHE A 19 -37.84 -3.10 -32.20
N ARG A 20 -38.54 -1.99 -32.42
CA ARG A 20 -38.02 -0.64 -32.19
C ARG A 20 -37.82 -0.40 -30.67
N SER A 21 -38.79 -0.80 -29.88
CA SER A 21 -38.74 -0.66 -28.41
C SER A 21 -37.58 -1.50 -27.83
N PHE A 22 -37.40 -2.70 -28.33
CA PHE A 22 -36.26 -3.57 -27.94
C PHE A 22 -34.91 -2.93 -28.27
N LEU A 23 -34.72 -2.44 -29.52
CA LEU A 23 -33.47 -1.81 -29.92
C LEU A 23 -33.14 -0.56 -29.09
N THR A 24 -34.14 0.30 -28.86
CA THR A 24 -33.92 1.52 -28.07
C THR A 24 -33.60 1.21 -26.61
N THR A 25 -34.31 0.26 -26.01
CA THR A 25 -34.01 -0.17 -24.62
C THR A 25 -32.63 -0.80 -24.52
N LEU A 26 -32.27 -1.64 -25.47
CA LEU A 26 -30.95 -2.25 -25.53
C LEU A 26 -29.81 -1.18 -25.63
N GLY A 27 -30.05 -0.17 -26.49
CA GLY A 27 -29.11 0.95 -26.62
C GLY A 27 -28.91 1.74 -25.31
N VAL A 28 -30.00 2.01 -24.59
CA VAL A 28 -29.96 2.69 -23.29
C VAL A 28 -29.23 1.82 -22.26
N ILE A 29 -29.54 0.53 -22.19
CA ILE A 29 -28.88 -0.40 -21.24
C ILE A 29 -27.37 -0.44 -21.51
N ILE A 30 -26.95 -0.60 -22.77
CA ILE A 30 -25.52 -0.62 -23.13
C ILE A 30 -24.87 0.72 -22.75
N GLY A 31 -25.51 1.85 -23.09
CA GLY A 31 -24.97 3.18 -22.79
C GLY A 31 -24.78 3.41 -21.29
N VAL A 32 -25.78 3.13 -20.49
CA VAL A 32 -25.71 3.29 -19.03
C VAL A 32 -24.70 2.32 -18.42
N SER A 33 -24.69 1.07 -18.86
CA SER A 33 -23.73 0.07 -18.39
C SER A 33 -22.27 0.49 -18.69
N ALA A 34 -21.99 1.01 -19.86
CA ALA A 34 -20.68 1.50 -20.23
C ALA A 34 -20.19 2.62 -19.31
N VAL A 35 -21.07 3.56 -18.98
CA VAL A 35 -20.75 4.66 -18.04
C VAL A 35 -20.46 4.12 -16.64
N ILE A 36 -21.32 3.23 -16.14
CA ILE A 36 -21.14 2.61 -14.81
C ILE A 36 -19.79 1.87 -14.73
N ILE A 37 -19.49 1.06 -15.74
CA ILE A 37 -18.22 0.31 -15.80
C ILE A 37 -17.04 1.27 -15.78
N THR A 38 -17.05 2.31 -16.61
CA THR A 38 -15.96 3.29 -16.69
C THR A 38 -15.72 4.00 -15.36
N VAL A 39 -16.79 4.46 -14.71
CA VAL A 39 -16.72 5.12 -13.41
C VAL A 39 -16.22 4.14 -12.33
N SER A 40 -16.70 2.90 -12.35
CA SER A 40 -16.31 1.87 -11.38
C SER A 40 -14.83 1.52 -11.47
N ILE A 41 -14.30 1.38 -12.69
CA ILE A 41 -12.86 1.16 -12.91
C ILE A 41 -12.05 2.35 -12.39
N GLY A 42 -12.47 3.58 -12.71
CA GLY A 42 -11.77 4.79 -12.24
C GLY A 42 -11.75 4.92 -10.72
N THR A 43 -12.87 4.69 -10.07
CA THR A 43 -12.97 4.75 -8.60
C THR A 43 -12.21 3.60 -7.92
N GLY A 44 -12.23 2.41 -8.53
CA GLY A 44 -11.45 1.26 -8.06
C GLY A 44 -9.93 1.51 -8.11
N ALA A 45 -9.43 1.99 -9.24
CA ALA A 45 -8.03 2.35 -9.42
C ALA A 45 -7.58 3.45 -8.44
N LYS A 46 -8.40 4.48 -8.24
CA LYS A 46 -8.15 5.55 -7.27
C LYS A 46 -7.99 4.99 -5.85
N ARG A 47 -8.93 4.18 -5.38
CA ARG A 47 -8.88 3.55 -4.04
C ARG A 47 -7.65 2.67 -3.86
N GLN A 48 -7.28 1.91 -4.88
CA GLN A 48 -6.08 1.07 -4.85
C GLN A 48 -4.81 1.91 -4.68
N THR A 49 -4.70 3.01 -5.44
CA THR A 49 -3.57 3.94 -5.33
C THR A 49 -3.53 4.63 -3.97
N GLU A 50 -4.67 5.09 -3.46
CA GLU A 50 -4.76 5.70 -2.12
C GLU A 50 -4.32 4.72 -1.03
N THR A 51 -4.74 3.45 -1.12
CA THR A 51 -4.34 2.41 -0.17
C THR A 51 -2.84 2.13 -0.24
N GLN A 52 -2.25 2.11 -1.43
CA GLN A 52 -0.80 1.95 -1.60
C GLN A 52 -0.03 3.13 -0.99
N ILE A 53 -0.47 4.36 -1.23
CA ILE A 53 0.15 5.56 -0.65
C ILE A 53 0.03 5.54 0.88
N GLN A 54 -1.12 5.17 1.43
CA GLN A 54 -1.30 5.05 2.88
C GLN A 54 -0.40 3.98 3.51
N ARG A 55 -0.17 2.87 2.82
CA ARG A 55 0.78 1.82 3.26
C ARG A 55 2.23 2.28 3.26
N LEU A 56 2.61 3.17 2.34
CA LEU A 56 3.96 3.76 2.29
C LEU A 56 4.21 4.78 3.41
N GLY A 57 3.17 5.17 4.17
CA GLY A 57 3.25 6.19 5.22
C GLY A 57 3.16 7.61 4.66
N SER A 58 1.95 8.15 4.58
CA SER A 58 1.69 9.50 4.04
C SER A 58 2.40 10.63 4.80
N ASN A 59 2.88 10.36 6.03
CA ASN A 59 3.54 11.32 6.91
C ASN A 59 5.03 10.99 7.12
N LEU A 60 5.64 10.19 6.22
CA LEU A 60 7.02 9.80 6.33
C LEU A 60 7.92 10.72 5.51
N ILE A 61 8.91 11.33 6.16
CA ILE A 61 9.97 12.09 5.52
C ILE A 61 11.25 11.26 5.60
N THR A 62 11.79 10.87 4.44
CA THR A 62 13.07 10.16 4.38
C THR A 62 14.18 11.18 4.11
N VAL A 63 15.13 11.25 5.02
CA VAL A 63 16.33 12.09 4.88
C VAL A 63 17.52 11.19 4.56
N SER A 64 18.14 11.42 3.41
CA SER A 64 19.33 10.67 3.00
C SER A 64 20.52 11.61 2.75
N SER A 65 21.73 11.17 3.07
CA SER A 65 22.93 11.90 2.69
C SER A 65 23.09 11.87 1.17
N GLY A 66 23.22 13.05 0.56
CA GLY A 66 23.48 13.16 -0.88
C GLY A 66 24.83 12.57 -1.26
N TYR A 67 24.92 11.98 -2.43
CA TYR A 67 26.12 11.29 -2.96
C TYR A 67 27.36 12.19 -3.12
N ARG A 68 27.19 13.51 -2.99
CA ARG A 68 28.25 14.49 -3.32
C ARG A 68 28.98 15.11 -2.14
N SER A 69 28.64 14.80 -0.90
CA SER A 69 29.25 15.43 0.25
C SER A 69 29.98 14.42 1.15
N ALA A 70 31.29 14.38 1.04
CA ALA A 70 32.16 13.65 1.98
C ALA A 70 31.99 14.15 3.45
N TYR A 71 31.38 15.32 3.64
CA TYR A 71 31.19 15.97 4.94
C TYR A 71 29.82 15.76 5.57
N SER A 72 28.83 15.23 4.81
CA SER A 72 27.45 15.08 5.29
C SER A 72 27.14 13.64 5.63
N LYS A 73 27.82 13.06 6.61
CA LYS A 73 27.43 11.78 7.18
C LYS A 73 26.30 12.01 8.17
N ILE A 74 25.11 11.51 7.84
CA ILE A 74 24.02 11.43 8.80
C ILE A 74 24.44 10.39 9.85
N THR A 75 24.61 10.84 11.07
CA THR A 75 25.04 10.00 12.20
C THR A 75 23.93 9.97 13.25
N ASN A 76 23.81 8.92 14.02
CA ASN A 76 22.82 8.78 15.09
C ASN A 76 22.82 9.97 16.09
N ARG A 77 23.90 10.75 16.15
CA ARG A 77 24.02 11.94 17.01
C ARG A 77 23.02 13.05 16.66
N ILE A 78 22.49 13.08 15.43
CA ILE A 78 21.50 14.10 15.02
C ILE A 78 20.06 13.69 15.34
N LEU A 79 19.79 12.43 15.65
CA LEU A 79 18.45 11.92 15.95
C LEU A 79 17.77 12.71 17.08
N PRO A 80 18.43 12.93 18.26
CA PRO A 80 17.81 13.68 19.34
C PRO A 80 17.46 15.13 18.96
N ALA A 81 18.26 15.75 18.10
CA ALA A 81 17.98 17.12 17.61
C ALA A 81 16.77 17.16 16.69
N ILE A 82 16.54 16.12 15.89
CA ILE A 82 15.37 16.00 15.03
C ILE A 82 14.10 15.71 15.86
N GLU A 83 14.21 14.88 16.89
CA GLU A 83 13.11 14.56 17.79
C GLU A 83 12.61 15.77 18.58
N GLN A 84 13.49 16.74 18.86
CA GLN A 84 13.11 18.00 19.51
C GLN A 84 12.29 18.92 18.62
N CYS A 85 12.18 18.66 17.30
CA CYS A 85 11.32 19.42 16.42
C CYS A 85 9.86 19.08 16.73
N GLY A 86 9.06 20.02 17.19
CA GLY A 86 7.67 19.83 17.61
C GLY A 86 6.72 19.26 16.54
N SER A 87 7.13 19.27 15.27
CA SER A 87 6.39 18.68 14.14
C SER A 87 6.79 17.23 13.84
N VAL A 88 7.82 16.70 14.51
CA VAL A 88 8.31 15.32 14.33
C VAL A 88 7.77 14.47 15.46
N ARG A 89 7.05 13.40 15.12
CA ARG A 89 6.48 12.48 16.10
C ARG A 89 7.50 11.43 16.56
N GLN A 90 8.20 10.86 15.58
CA GLN A 90 9.19 9.81 15.83
C GLN A 90 10.26 9.82 14.73
N VAL A 91 11.45 9.37 15.08
CA VAL A 91 12.58 9.22 14.15
C VAL A 91 13.11 7.80 14.24
N THR A 92 13.44 7.20 13.11
CA THR A 92 14.12 5.90 13.06
C THR A 92 15.32 5.97 12.10
N PRO A 93 16.50 5.51 12.51
CA PRO A 93 17.61 5.36 11.58
C PRO A 93 17.38 4.18 10.66
N GLN A 94 17.93 4.25 9.45
CA GLN A 94 17.90 3.15 8.50
C GLN A 94 19.24 3.04 7.78
N ILE A 95 19.83 1.85 7.81
CA ILE A 95 21.05 1.52 7.07
C ILE A 95 20.73 0.31 6.19
N ASN A 96 20.94 0.45 4.89
CA ASN A 96 20.69 -0.61 3.92
C ASN A 96 21.99 -1.28 3.51
N ARG A 97 22.03 -2.61 3.52
CA ARG A 97 23.14 -3.42 3.03
C ARG A 97 22.59 -4.55 2.15
N SER A 98 22.97 -4.56 0.89
CA SER A 98 22.65 -5.68 0.00
C SER A 98 23.58 -6.85 0.29
N GLY A 99 23.02 -8.06 0.29
CA GLY A 99 23.72 -9.30 0.56
C GLY A 99 22.90 -10.51 0.20
N THR A 100 23.42 -11.68 0.50
CA THR A 100 22.71 -12.95 0.31
C THR A 100 22.32 -13.51 1.67
N ALA A 101 21.03 -13.74 1.88
CA ALA A 101 20.55 -14.54 2.99
C ALA A 101 20.53 -16.01 2.57
N SER A 102 20.97 -16.91 3.44
CA SER A 102 20.98 -18.34 3.14
C SER A 102 20.48 -19.14 4.32
N TYR A 103 19.74 -20.23 4.02
CA TYR A 103 19.31 -21.22 4.98
C TYR A 103 19.41 -22.61 4.36
N GLY A 104 20.23 -23.48 4.90
CA GLY A 104 20.54 -24.76 4.29
C GLY A 104 21.14 -24.61 2.90
N SER A 105 20.47 -25.16 1.88
CA SER A 105 20.83 -25.06 0.46
C SER A 105 20.22 -23.86 -0.24
N ASN A 106 19.23 -23.18 0.38
CA ASN A 106 18.49 -22.07 -0.22
C ASN A 106 19.24 -20.75 0.01
N GLY A 107 19.36 -19.95 -1.03
CA GLY A 107 20.02 -18.66 -0.96
C GLY A 107 19.26 -17.58 -1.76
N LEU A 108 19.00 -16.45 -1.12
CA LEU A 108 18.25 -15.33 -1.68
C LEU A 108 19.09 -14.05 -1.62
N SER A 109 19.20 -13.37 -2.76
CA SER A 109 19.78 -12.02 -2.78
C SER A 109 18.78 -11.02 -2.24
N THR A 110 19.11 -10.37 -1.13
CA THR A 110 18.19 -9.47 -0.43
C THR A 110 18.93 -8.27 0.17
N THR A 111 18.17 -7.33 0.74
CA THR A 111 18.73 -6.17 1.43
C THR A 111 18.45 -6.26 2.92
N ALA A 112 19.49 -6.34 3.70
CA ALA A 112 19.41 -6.21 5.16
C ALA A 112 19.22 -4.74 5.54
N ILE A 113 18.26 -4.47 6.41
CA ILE A 113 17.95 -3.14 6.92
C ILE A 113 18.31 -3.11 8.40
N GLY A 114 19.35 -2.35 8.76
CA GLY A 114 19.66 -2.03 10.15
C GLY A 114 18.80 -0.84 10.60
N THR A 115 18.09 -1.00 11.72
CA THR A 115 17.13 -0.01 12.21
C THR A 115 16.94 -0.09 13.73
N SER A 116 16.03 0.70 14.28
CA SER A 116 15.69 0.73 15.72
C SER A 116 14.33 0.05 15.99
N ALA A 117 14.02 -0.18 17.26
CA ALA A 117 12.82 -0.87 17.71
C ALA A 117 11.50 -0.22 17.23
N ASN A 118 11.49 1.11 17.08
CA ASN A 118 10.32 1.88 16.64
C ASN A 118 10.06 1.84 15.12
N TYR A 119 10.87 1.09 14.35
CA TYR A 119 10.77 1.04 12.88
C TYR A 119 9.39 0.60 12.38
N LEU A 120 8.77 -0.40 13.03
CA LEU A 120 7.42 -0.85 12.65
C LEU A 120 6.39 0.27 12.75
N GLU A 121 6.44 1.03 13.86
CA GLU A 121 5.50 2.12 14.09
C GLU A 121 5.69 3.26 13.09
N VAL A 122 6.95 3.67 12.88
CA VAL A 122 7.30 4.73 11.92
C VAL A 122 6.90 4.36 10.49
N ARG A 123 7.08 3.10 10.11
CA ARG A 123 6.75 2.58 8.77
C ARG A 123 5.32 2.05 8.66
N ASN A 124 4.54 2.09 9.74
CA ASN A 124 3.19 1.51 9.80
C ASN A 124 3.14 0.05 9.32
N LEU A 125 4.14 -0.73 9.74
CA LEU A 125 4.25 -2.15 9.43
C LEU A 125 3.68 -2.99 10.57
N ARG A 126 3.30 -4.23 10.26
CA ARG A 126 2.78 -5.18 11.25
C ARG A 126 3.53 -6.50 11.16
N MET A 127 3.77 -7.11 12.30
CA MET A 127 4.27 -8.48 12.36
C MET A 127 3.16 -9.46 11.99
N ALA A 128 3.50 -10.44 11.15
CA ALA A 128 2.61 -11.56 10.86
C ALA A 128 2.77 -12.66 11.93
N ARG A 129 4.02 -12.94 12.33
CA ARG A 129 4.37 -13.94 13.35
C ARG A 129 5.56 -13.43 14.17
N GLY A 130 5.66 -13.88 15.41
CA GLY A 130 6.78 -13.56 16.29
C GLY A 130 6.76 -12.14 16.86
N VAL A 131 7.92 -11.65 17.22
CA VAL A 131 8.14 -10.32 17.82
C VAL A 131 9.18 -9.55 17.02
N PHE A 132 9.08 -8.25 17.03
CA PHE A 132 10.09 -7.37 16.41
C PHE A 132 11.27 -7.15 17.37
N LEU A 133 12.34 -6.54 16.86
CA LEU A 133 13.52 -6.18 17.65
C LEU A 133 13.12 -5.22 18.77
N SER A 134 13.64 -5.46 19.97
CA SER A 134 13.45 -4.60 21.14
C SER A 134 14.66 -3.71 21.38
N ASP A 135 14.50 -2.67 22.18
CA ASP A 135 15.63 -1.82 22.60
C ASP A 135 16.66 -2.64 23.38
N ALA A 136 16.24 -3.64 24.16
CA ALA A 136 17.13 -4.57 24.84
C ALA A 136 18.00 -5.39 23.86
N ASP A 137 17.44 -5.82 22.73
CA ASP A 137 18.21 -6.52 21.69
C ASP A 137 19.28 -5.62 21.07
N ILE A 138 18.95 -4.34 20.88
CA ILE A 138 19.88 -3.36 20.31
C ILE A 138 21.01 -3.05 21.29
N GLU A 139 20.68 -2.83 22.56
CA GLU A 139 21.66 -2.56 23.62
C GLU A 139 22.60 -3.75 23.85
N ALA A 140 22.04 -4.96 23.88
CA ALA A 140 22.81 -6.19 24.02
C ALA A 140 23.54 -6.62 22.74
N SER A 141 23.31 -5.94 21.61
CA SER A 141 23.83 -6.32 20.30
C SER A 141 23.58 -7.78 19.94
N THR A 142 22.35 -8.25 20.18
CA THR A 142 21.96 -9.63 19.89
C THR A 142 21.91 -9.88 18.39
N TRP A 143 22.17 -11.13 17.98
CA TRP A 143 22.10 -11.55 16.56
C TRP A 143 20.67 -11.93 16.14
N ASN A 144 19.72 -11.07 16.45
CA ASN A 144 18.32 -11.27 16.08
C ASN A 144 18.03 -10.57 14.76
N CYS A 145 17.23 -11.22 13.90
CA CYS A 145 16.74 -10.61 12.67
C CYS A 145 15.25 -10.91 12.48
N VAL A 146 14.58 -10.04 11.75
CA VAL A 146 13.20 -10.19 11.33
C VAL A 146 13.17 -10.28 9.83
N LEU A 147 12.55 -11.32 9.31
CA LEU A 147 12.42 -11.53 7.87
C LEU A 147 11.14 -10.89 7.34
N GLY A 148 11.20 -10.33 6.13
CA GLY A 148 10.02 -9.99 5.37
C GLY A 148 9.24 -11.24 4.95
N ALA A 149 7.98 -11.09 4.58
CA ALA A 149 7.14 -12.24 4.19
C ALA A 149 7.73 -13.01 2.99
N ASP A 150 8.09 -12.29 1.92
CA ASP A 150 8.65 -12.91 0.71
C ASP A 150 9.97 -13.64 0.99
N PRO A 151 11.00 -13.02 1.64
CA PRO A 151 12.21 -13.74 2.04
C PRO A 151 11.97 -14.92 2.97
N ALA A 152 11.00 -14.86 3.86
CA ALA A 152 10.68 -15.97 4.75
C ALA A 152 10.14 -17.16 3.95
N THR A 153 9.20 -16.93 3.06
CA THR A 153 8.62 -17.99 2.21
C THR A 153 9.68 -18.63 1.31
N GLU A 154 10.55 -17.80 0.70
CA GLU A 154 11.56 -18.29 -0.25
C GLU A 154 12.70 -19.07 0.45
N LEU A 155 13.10 -18.68 1.66
CA LEU A 155 14.17 -19.36 2.39
C LEU A 155 13.70 -20.65 3.09
N PHE A 156 12.49 -20.64 3.63
CA PHE A 156 12.01 -21.73 4.46
C PHE A 156 11.00 -22.64 3.75
N GLU A 157 10.60 -22.34 2.50
CA GLU A 157 9.62 -23.12 1.72
C GLU A 157 8.31 -23.39 2.51
N GLU A 158 7.95 -22.48 3.44
CA GLU A 158 6.69 -22.59 4.16
C GLU A 158 5.56 -21.95 3.35
N GLU A 159 4.50 -22.74 3.12
CA GLU A 159 3.22 -22.29 2.58
C GLU A 159 2.46 -21.38 3.58
#